data_d3ad1826462d5ae7e948eb46655deb81
#
_entry.id   d3ad1826462d5ae7e948eb46655deb81
#
_cell.length_a   1.000
_cell.length_b   1.000
_cell.length_c   1.000
_cell.angle_alpha   90.00
_cell.angle_beta   90.00
_cell.angle_gamma   90.00
#
_symmetry.space_group_name_H-M   'P 1'
#
loop_
_entity.id
_entity.type
_entity.pdbx_description
1 polymer ?
#
loop_
_entity_poly.entity_id
_entity_poly.type
_entity_poly.pdbx_seq_one_letter_code
_entity_poly.pdbx_strand_id
1 'polypeptide(L)'
;VSCNARPAPRELPEQVTLTKERLLDKIKGGWAGQTIGCTYGGPTEFKFNGTMIQEYTPIPWPEHYIKWWYENTPGLYDDVYMDLTFVEVFDRLGIDAPVDSLAAAFANAGYVLWHANQAARYNILNGIRPPESGHWLNNPHADDLDFQIEADFAGLMSPGMPNAASE
;
A
#
# COMPACT_ATOMS: atom_id res chain seq x y z
N VAL A 1 18.81 -32.82 -11.16
CA VAL A 1 17.91 -31.81 -10.59
C VAL A 1 16.66 -31.81 -11.45
N SER A 2 15.57 -32.40 -10.93
CA SER A 2 14.28 -32.50 -11.62
C SER A 2 13.66 -31.10 -11.69
N CYS A 3 13.54 -30.55 -12.89
CA CYS A 3 12.72 -29.36 -13.11
C CYS A 3 11.26 -29.75 -12.83
N ASN A 4 10.75 -29.38 -11.69
CA ASN A 4 9.33 -29.53 -11.39
C ASN A 4 8.53 -28.77 -12.44
N ALA A 5 7.67 -29.48 -13.17
CA ALA A 5 6.72 -28.88 -14.09
C ALA A 5 5.94 -27.78 -13.34
N ARG A 6 5.80 -26.60 -13.95
CA ARG A 6 4.93 -25.56 -13.39
C ARG A 6 3.54 -26.17 -13.18
N PRO A 7 2.93 -25.99 -12.01
CA PRO A 7 1.56 -26.42 -11.83
C PRO A 7 0.69 -25.77 -12.92
N ALA A 8 -0.27 -26.53 -13.43
CA ALA A 8 -1.23 -26.01 -14.40
C ALA A 8 -1.90 -24.73 -13.85
N PRO A 9 -2.19 -23.72 -14.69
CA PRO A 9 -2.92 -22.55 -14.26
C PRO A 9 -4.21 -22.98 -13.56
N ARG A 10 -4.41 -22.46 -12.35
CA ARG A 10 -5.65 -22.73 -11.61
C ARG A 10 -6.76 -21.96 -12.30
N GLU A 11 -7.76 -22.67 -12.83
CA GLU A 11 -8.96 -22.00 -13.33
C GLU A 11 -9.62 -21.28 -12.14
N LEU A 12 -9.79 -19.97 -12.26
CA LEU A 12 -10.52 -19.18 -11.28
C LEU A 12 -12.02 -19.45 -11.46
N PRO A 13 -12.79 -19.62 -10.39
CA PRO A 13 -14.22 -19.75 -10.49
C PRO A 13 -14.84 -18.47 -11.09
N GLU A 14 -15.82 -18.63 -11.99
CA GLU A 14 -16.54 -17.49 -12.59
C GLU A 14 -17.25 -16.60 -11.54
N GLN A 15 -17.59 -17.18 -10.40
CA GLN A 15 -18.22 -16.45 -9.31
C GLN A 15 -17.63 -16.87 -7.96
N VAL A 16 -17.39 -15.88 -7.12
CA VAL A 16 -17.00 -16.09 -5.72
C VAL A 16 -18.10 -15.53 -4.83
N THR A 17 -18.66 -16.39 -3.97
CA THR A 17 -19.67 -15.97 -2.99
C THR A 17 -19.06 -16.01 -1.59
N LEU A 18 -19.17 -14.90 -0.88
CA LEU A 18 -18.75 -14.76 0.52
C LEU A 18 -19.92 -14.25 1.36
N THR A 19 -20.01 -14.69 2.62
CA THR A 19 -20.89 -14.03 3.59
C THR A 19 -20.30 -12.68 3.99
N LYS A 20 -21.13 -11.76 4.45
CA LYS A 20 -20.66 -10.44 4.91
C LYS A 20 -19.66 -10.58 6.07
N GLU A 21 -19.89 -11.51 6.99
CA GLU A 21 -19.01 -11.76 8.13
C GLU A 21 -17.63 -12.23 7.65
N ARG A 22 -17.57 -13.14 6.68
CA ARG A 22 -16.32 -13.63 6.12
C ARG A 22 -15.59 -12.56 5.31
N LEU A 23 -16.32 -11.71 4.60
CA LEU A 23 -15.73 -10.59 3.88
C LEU A 23 -15.13 -9.58 4.87
N LEU A 24 -15.86 -9.22 5.92
CA LEU A 24 -15.36 -8.32 6.97
C LEU A 24 -14.11 -8.87 7.66
N ASP A 25 -14.08 -10.18 7.96
CA ASP A 25 -12.92 -10.84 8.54
C ASP A 25 -11.69 -10.76 7.63
N LYS A 26 -11.88 -10.97 6.32
CA LYS A 26 -10.80 -10.82 5.33
C LYS A 26 -10.30 -9.38 5.20
N ILE A 27 -11.20 -8.40 5.20
CA ILE A 27 -10.81 -6.98 5.17
C ILE A 27 -9.99 -6.63 6.42
N LYS A 28 -10.44 -7.04 7.61
CA LYS A 28 -9.67 -6.87 8.86
C LYS A 28 -8.30 -7.56 8.78
N GLY A 29 -8.25 -8.75 8.17
CA GLY A 29 -7.01 -9.48 7.95
C GLY A 29 -6.07 -8.74 7.01
N GLY A 30 -6.57 -8.09 5.96
CA GLY A 30 -5.80 -7.25 5.04
C GLY A 30 -5.15 -6.07 5.75
N TRP A 31 -5.92 -5.27 6.48
CA TRP A 31 -5.40 -4.15 7.28
C TRP A 31 -4.40 -4.58 8.35
N ALA A 32 -4.68 -5.69 9.04
CA ALA A 32 -3.73 -6.25 10.00
C ALA A 32 -2.44 -6.71 9.32
N GLY A 33 -2.56 -7.34 8.14
CA GLY A 33 -1.43 -7.81 7.35
C GLY A 33 -0.52 -6.66 6.91
N GLN A 34 -1.08 -5.56 6.44
CA GLN A 34 -0.35 -4.34 6.07
C GLN A 34 0.43 -3.78 7.27
N THR A 35 -0.25 -3.58 8.40
CA THR A 35 0.39 -3.11 9.64
C THR A 35 1.52 -4.04 10.12
N ILE A 36 1.31 -5.36 10.05
CA ILE A 36 2.31 -6.36 10.41
C ILE A 36 3.49 -6.30 9.43
N GLY A 37 3.21 -6.17 8.13
CA GLY A 37 4.22 -6.07 7.08
C GLY A 37 5.15 -4.87 7.27
N CYS A 38 4.59 -3.68 7.47
CA CYS A 38 5.34 -2.45 7.77
C CYS A 38 6.24 -2.64 9.01
N THR A 39 5.66 -3.16 10.10
CA THR A 39 6.40 -3.38 11.35
C THR A 39 7.52 -4.42 11.21
N TYR A 40 7.29 -5.47 10.41
CA TYR A 40 8.27 -6.53 10.19
C TYR A 40 9.38 -6.10 9.23
N GLY A 41 9.04 -5.36 8.19
CA GLY A 41 9.98 -4.87 7.17
C GLY A 41 10.84 -3.70 7.64
N GLY A 42 10.25 -2.74 8.35
CA GLY A 42 10.90 -1.49 8.74
C GLY A 42 12.27 -1.63 9.41
N PRO A 43 12.48 -2.56 10.36
CA PRO A 43 13.80 -2.76 10.99
C PRO A 43 14.90 -3.21 10.04
N THR A 44 14.53 -3.74 8.87
CA THR A 44 15.48 -4.25 7.87
C THR A 44 15.65 -3.30 6.68
N GLU A 45 14.78 -2.31 6.57
CA GLU A 45 14.80 -1.34 5.49
C GLU A 45 16.18 -0.66 5.36
N PHE A 46 16.67 -0.53 4.15
CA PHE A 46 18.01 -0.01 3.79
C PHE A 46 19.23 -0.73 4.38
N LYS A 47 19.07 -1.77 5.22
CA LYS A 47 20.21 -2.47 5.83
C LYS A 47 20.86 -3.53 4.93
N PHE A 48 20.12 -3.99 3.92
CA PHE A 48 20.54 -5.09 3.05
C PHE A 48 20.59 -4.70 1.58
N ASN A 49 20.85 -3.42 1.28
CA ASN A 49 20.91 -2.90 -0.08
C ASN A 49 21.94 -3.68 -0.93
N GLY A 50 21.50 -4.17 -2.09
CA GLY A 50 22.33 -4.94 -3.03
C GLY A 50 22.63 -6.37 -2.60
N THR A 51 21.99 -6.88 -1.54
CA THR A 51 22.14 -8.25 -1.05
C THR A 51 20.81 -8.83 -0.58
N MET A 52 20.77 -10.13 -0.33
CA MET A 52 19.60 -10.80 0.26
C MET A 52 19.81 -11.01 1.76
N ILE A 53 18.75 -10.87 2.54
CA ILE A 53 18.76 -11.26 3.96
C ILE A 53 18.91 -12.77 4.02
N GLN A 54 19.91 -13.24 4.76
CA GLN A 54 20.18 -14.67 4.91
C GLN A 54 19.14 -15.30 5.85
N GLU A 55 18.76 -16.55 5.59
CA GLU A 55 17.73 -17.29 6.36
C GLU A 55 18.01 -17.37 7.86
N TYR A 56 19.29 -17.35 8.25
CA TYR A 56 19.71 -17.38 9.66
C TYR A 56 19.72 -16.00 10.33
N THR A 57 19.42 -14.92 9.61
CA THR A 57 19.40 -13.57 10.17
C THR A 57 18.14 -13.39 11.00
N PRO A 58 18.25 -13.17 12.33
CA PRO A 58 17.07 -12.98 13.15
C PRO A 58 16.41 -11.63 12.84
N ILE A 59 15.09 -11.64 12.60
CA ILE A 59 14.28 -10.44 12.56
C ILE A 59 13.49 -10.39 13.87
N PRO A 60 13.77 -9.43 14.75
CA PRO A 60 13.15 -9.40 16.08
C PRO A 60 11.67 -9.07 15.99
N TRP A 61 10.86 -9.74 16.81
CA TRP A 61 9.46 -9.48 17.00
C TRP A 61 9.09 -9.55 18.50
N PRO A 62 9.51 -8.56 19.30
CA PRO A 62 9.20 -8.54 20.72
C PRO A 62 7.72 -8.23 20.99
N GLU A 63 7.28 -8.48 22.21
CA GLU A 63 5.93 -8.12 22.66
C GLU A 63 5.72 -6.60 22.52
N HIS A 64 4.50 -6.22 22.13
CA HIS A 64 4.10 -4.81 21.90
C HIS A 64 4.88 -4.08 20.79
N TYR A 65 5.54 -4.78 19.87
CA TYR A 65 6.42 -4.19 18.87
C TYR A 65 5.70 -3.22 17.93
N ILE A 66 4.50 -3.57 17.46
CA ILE A 66 3.66 -2.67 16.65
C ILE A 66 3.38 -1.37 17.40
N LYS A 67 2.96 -1.46 18.67
CA LYS A 67 2.70 -0.28 19.50
C LYS A 67 3.94 0.58 19.65
N TRP A 68 5.09 -0.03 19.91
CA TRP A 68 6.35 0.69 20.05
C TRP A 68 6.70 1.49 18.78
N TRP A 69 6.53 0.87 17.58
CA TRP A 69 6.81 1.55 16.32
C TRP A 69 5.84 2.71 16.06
N TYR A 70 4.55 2.54 16.31
CA TYR A 70 3.58 3.64 16.20
C TYR A 70 3.90 4.83 17.09
N GLU A 71 4.40 4.57 18.30
CA GLU A 71 4.73 5.62 19.26
C GLU A 71 6.07 6.31 18.99
N ASN A 72 7.03 5.61 18.38
CA ASN A 72 8.40 6.10 18.24
C ASN A 72 8.81 6.44 16.80
N THR A 73 8.19 5.83 15.80
CA THR A 73 8.50 6.05 14.38
C THR A 73 7.22 5.95 13.53
N PRO A 74 6.24 6.83 13.75
CA PRO A 74 4.93 6.74 13.06
C PRO A 74 5.04 6.87 11.55
N GLY A 75 6.09 7.49 11.00
CA GLY A 75 6.33 7.59 9.56
C GLY A 75 6.57 6.26 8.85
N LEU A 76 6.80 5.18 9.60
CA LEU A 76 6.90 3.81 9.05
C LEU A 76 5.56 3.30 8.48
N TYR A 77 4.46 3.91 8.84
CA TYR A 77 3.10 3.45 8.48
C TYR A 77 2.43 4.33 7.41
N ASP A 78 3.21 4.93 6.54
CA ASP A 78 2.70 5.70 5.41
C ASP A 78 1.76 4.89 4.51
N ASP A 79 2.04 3.61 4.24
CA ASP A 79 1.12 2.65 3.61
C ASP A 79 -0.29 2.73 4.21
N VAL A 80 -0.38 2.54 5.53
CA VAL A 80 -1.65 2.53 6.26
C VAL A 80 -2.33 3.90 6.21
N TYR A 81 -1.59 4.98 6.38
CA TYR A 81 -2.16 6.33 6.39
C TYR A 81 -2.68 6.76 5.02
N MET A 82 -1.99 6.37 3.95
CA MET A 82 -2.41 6.69 2.59
C MET A 82 -3.69 5.96 2.23
N ASP A 83 -3.75 4.67 2.47
CA ASP A 83 -4.95 3.87 2.24
C ASP A 83 -6.14 4.38 3.05
N LEU A 84 -5.95 4.72 4.33
CA LEU A 84 -7.00 5.32 5.16
C LEU A 84 -7.47 6.68 4.63
N THR A 85 -6.59 7.46 4.02
CA THR A 85 -6.95 8.73 3.37
C THR A 85 -7.88 8.49 2.20
N PHE A 86 -7.63 7.46 1.39
CA PHE A 86 -8.51 7.10 0.27
C PHE A 86 -9.84 6.53 0.75
N VAL A 87 -9.84 5.71 1.80
CA VAL A 87 -11.09 5.24 2.44
C VAL A 87 -11.95 6.41 2.90
N GLU A 88 -11.36 7.43 3.54
CA GLU A 88 -12.09 8.63 3.97
C GLU A 88 -12.76 9.35 2.80
N VAL A 89 -12.04 9.50 1.68
CA VAL A 89 -12.60 10.13 0.48
C VAL A 89 -13.77 9.34 -0.08
N PHE A 90 -13.67 8.01 -0.15
CA PHE A 90 -14.77 7.17 -0.62
C PHE A 90 -15.94 7.11 0.35
N ASP A 91 -15.70 7.16 1.66
CA ASP A 91 -16.77 7.25 2.66
C ASP A 91 -17.56 8.54 2.50
N ARG A 92 -16.91 9.64 2.22
CA ARG A 92 -17.50 10.96 2.07
C ARG A 92 -18.13 11.21 0.70
N LEU A 93 -17.54 10.77 -0.39
CA LEU A 93 -17.92 11.10 -1.76
C LEU A 93 -18.52 9.93 -2.56
N GLY A 94 -18.44 8.71 -2.04
CA GLY A 94 -18.82 7.48 -2.74
C GLY A 94 -17.70 6.90 -3.59
N ILE A 95 -17.93 5.69 -4.10
CA ILE A 95 -16.93 4.91 -4.83
C ILE A 95 -16.51 5.55 -6.16
N ASP A 96 -17.35 6.41 -6.72
CA ASP A 96 -17.08 7.14 -7.96
C ASP A 96 -16.38 8.49 -7.70
N ALA A 97 -15.72 8.65 -6.54
CA ALA A 97 -15.01 9.88 -6.20
C ALA A 97 -13.98 10.25 -7.28
N PRO A 98 -13.95 11.53 -7.72
CA PRO A 98 -12.98 11.95 -8.73
C PRO A 98 -11.54 11.82 -8.25
N VAL A 99 -10.62 11.46 -9.14
CA VAL A 99 -9.17 11.38 -8.86
C VAL A 99 -8.62 12.66 -8.23
N ASP A 100 -9.10 13.82 -8.67
CA ASP A 100 -8.72 15.12 -8.08
C ASP A 100 -9.07 15.21 -6.58
N SER A 101 -10.13 14.56 -6.13
CA SER A 101 -10.49 14.52 -4.70
C SER A 101 -9.57 13.64 -3.87
N LEU A 102 -9.16 12.50 -4.43
CA LEU A 102 -8.14 11.63 -3.83
C LEU A 102 -6.81 12.36 -3.74
N ALA A 103 -6.39 12.99 -4.85
CA ALA A 103 -5.16 13.78 -4.92
C ALA A 103 -5.15 14.96 -3.92
N ALA A 104 -6.28 15.66 -3.79
CA ALA A 104 -6.39 16.77 -2.85
C ALA A 104 -6.31 16.28 -1.39
N ALA A 105 -6.98 15.18 -1.05
CA ALA A 105 -6.92 14.60 0.29
C ALA A 105 -5.50 14.15 0.63
N PHE A 106 -4.85 13.41 -0.28
CA PHE A 106 -3.47 13.00 -0.17
C PHE A 106 -2.50 14.18 0.03
N ALA A 107 -2.61 15.21 -0.83
CA ALA A 107 -1.70 16.35 -0.79
C ALA A 107 -1.84 17.19 0.50
N ASN A 108 -3.04 17.26 1.09
CA ASN A 108 -3.30 18.03 2.30
C ASN A 108 -3.21 17.18 3.60
N ALA A 109 -2.94 15.89 3.52
CA ALA A 109 -2.77 15.04 4.68
C ALA A 109 -1.52 15.42 5.50
N GLY A 110 -1.62 15.30 6.83
CA GLY A 110 -0.59 15.79 7.75
C GLY A 110 0.55 14.81 8.07
N TYR A 111 0.49 13.58 7.55
CA TYR A 111 1.53 12.58 7.81
C TYR A 111 2.78 12.79 6.93
N VAL A 112 3.89 12.24 7.38
CA VAL A 112 5.16 12.27 6.63
C VAL A 112 5.03 11.39 5.38
N LEU A 113 5.59 11.88 4.28
CA LEU A 113 5.75 11.14 3.02
C LEU A 113 7.22 11.15 2.62
N TRP A 114 7.61 10.15 1.83
CA TRP A 114 8.97 9.94 1.36
C TRP A 114 9.03 10.04 -0.16
N HIS A 115 10.21 10.31 -0.69
CA HIS A 115 10.62 10.22 -2.09
C HIS A 115 9.52 10.61 -3.11
N ALA A 116 9.02 9.66 -3.91
CA ALA A 116 8.07 9.92 -4.98
C ALA A 116 6.75 10.52 -4.45
N ASN A 117 6.24 10.03 -3.33
CA ASN A 117 5.02 10.53 -2.71
C ASN A 117 5.19 11.94 -2.15
N GLN A 118 6.33 12.25 -1.57
CA GLN A 118 6.64 13.62 -1.13
C GLN A 118 6.73 14.59 -2.31
N ALA A 119 7.39 14.19 -3.40
CA ALA A 119 7.49 14.99 -4.62
C ALA A 119 6.11 15.17 -5.29
N ALA A 120 5.29 14.12 -5.33
CA ALA A 120 3.92 14.20 -5.84
C ALA A 120 3.05 15.16 -5.01
N ARG A 121 3.12 15.11 -3.68
CA ARG A 121 2.46 16.07 -2.78
C ARG A 121 2.86 17.50 -3.11
N TYR A 122 4.16 17.76 -3.23
CA TYR A 122 4.66 19.08 -3.58
C TYR A 122 4.10 19.55 -4.93
N ASN A 123 4.12 18.69 -5.94
CA ASN A 123 3.60 18.99 -7.27
C ASN A 123 2.11 19.33 -7.23
N ILE A 124 1.29 18.54 -6.56
CA ILE A 124 -0.16 18.76 -6.46
C ILE A 124 -0.45 20.10 -5.76
N LEU A 125 0.23 20.40 -4.66
CA LEU A 125 0.07 21.66 -3.93
C LEU A 125 0.52 22.89 -4.75
N ASN A 126 1.38 22.67 -5.76
CA ASN A 126 1.79 23.70 -6.72
C ASN A 126 1.03 23.67 -8.05
N GLY A 127 -0.10 22.95 -8.11
CA GLY A 127 -1.02 22.95 -9.25
C GLY A 127 -0.72 21.94 -10.35
N ILE A 128 0.27 21.06 -10.18
CA ILE A 128 0.55 19.96 -11.10
C ILE A 128 -0.31 18.76 -10.67
N ARG A 129 -1.37 18.49 -11.41
CA ARG A 129 -2.35 17.45 -11.07
C ARG A 129 -1.92 16.05 -11.52
N PRO A 130 -2.50 14.98 -10.97
CA PRO A 130 -2.37 13.65 -11.55
C PRO A 130 -2.89 13.59 -13.01
N PRO A 131 -2.28 12.78 -13.87
CA PRO A 131 -1.10 11.94 -13.62
C PRO A 131 0.23 12.68 -13.66
N GLU A 132 0.25 13.94 -14.08
CA GLU A 132 1.46 14.74 -14.29
C GLU A 132 2.29 14.95 -13.01
N SER A 133 1.64 14.93 -11.83
CA SER A 133 2.34 15.06 -10.54
C SER A 133 3.29 13.90 -10.24
N GLY A 134 3.02 12.71 -10.78
CA GLY A 134 3.87 11.51 -10.66
C GLY A 134 4.76 11.27 -11.88
N HIS A 135 4.57 12.03 -12.97
CA HIS A 135 5.30 11.82 -14.21
C HIS A 135 6.80 12.16 -14.04
N TRP A 136 7.69 11.38 -14.66
CA TRP A 136 9.14 11.49 -14.51
C TRP A 136 9.72 12.87 -14.85
N LEU A 137 9.06 13.67 -15.67
CA LEU A 137 9.47 15.04 -15.96
C LEU A 137 9.25 16.00 -14.78
N ASN A 138 8.32 15.68 -13.89
CA ASN A 138 7.93 16.51 -12.76
C ASN A 138 8.30 15.90 -11.41
N ASN A 139 8.57 14.59 -11.38
CA ASN A 139 8.90 13.85 -10.18
C ASN A 139 10.24 13.12 -10.35
N PRO A 140 11.31 13.57 -9.69
CA PRO A 140 12.64 12.97 -9.84
C PRO A 140 12.72 11.54 -9.25
N HIS A 141 11.70 11.10 -8.55
CA HIS A 141 11.56 9.79 -7.91
C HIS A 141 10.48 8.93 -8.56
N ALA A 142 10.09 9.23 -9.81
CA ALA A 142 8.99 8.55 -10.50
C ALA A 142 9.20 7.04 -10.71
N ASP A 143 10.42 6.54 -10.60
CA ASP A 143 10.80 5.14 -10.68
C ASP A 143 11.01 4.47 -9.29
N ASP A 144 10.76 5.19 -8.20
CA ASP A 144 10.78 4.63 -6.86
C ASP A 144 9.55 3.71 -6.64
N LEU A 145 9.67 2.82 -5.64
CA LEU A 145 8.66 1.80 -5.39
C LEU A 145 7.43 2.28 -4.59
N ASP A 146 7.30 3.58 -4.35
CA ASP A 146 6.23 4.15 -3.52
C ASP A 146 4.82 3.72 -3.95
N PHE A 147 4.58 3.46 -5.24
CA PHE A 147 3.30 2.93 -5.70
C PHE A 147 2.92 1.60 -5.05
N GLN A 148 3.87 0.80 -4.62
CA GLN A 148 3.58 -0.50 -3.98
C GLN A 148 2.84 -0.34 -2.66
N ILE A 149 3.03 0.78 -1.97
CA ILE A 149 2.38 1.03 -0.68
C ILE A 149 0.90 1.42 -0.80
N GLU A 150 0.45 1.73 -2.02
CA GLU A 150 -0.95 2.11 -2.32
C GLU A 150 -1.67 1.04 -3.14
N ALA A 151 -0.93 0.13 -3.75
CA ALA A 151 -1.52 -0.85 -4.68
C ALA A 151 -2.43 -1.88 -4.00
N ASP A 152 -2.21 -2.19 -2.75
CA ASP A 152 -3.04 -3.12 -1.97
C ASP A 152 -4.41 -2.52 -1.63
N PHE A 153 -4.54 -1.19 -1.55
CA PHE A 153 -5.82 -0.52 -1.44
C PHE A 153 -6.80 -0.92 -2.56
N ALA A 154 -6.34 -0.96 -3.81
CA ALA A 154 -7.15 -1.39 -4.94
C ALA A 154 -7.68 -2.82 -4.75
N GLY A 155 -6.84 -3.71 -4.23
CA GLY A 155 -7.22 -5.08 -3.90
C GLY A 155 -8.21 -5.18 -2.73
N LEU A 156 -8.03 -4.39 -1.69
CA LEU A 156 -8.92 -4.33 -0.52
C LEU A 156 -10.31 -3.77 -0.89
N MET A 157 -10.38 -2.81 -1.81
CA MET A 157 -11.62 -2.23 -2.32
C MET A 157 -12.34 -3.12 -3.34
N SER A 158 -11.63 -4.06 -3.98
CA SER A 158 -12.14 -4.89 -5.07
C SER A 158 -11.99 -6.40 -4.77
N PRO A 159 -12.48 -6.92 -3.62
CA PRO A 159 -12.25 -8.29 -3.21
C PRO A 159 -12.85 -9.30 -4.19
N GLY A 160 -12.00 -10.13 -4.80
CA GLY A 160 -12.39 -11.12 -5.80
C GLY A 160 -12.69 -10.54 -7.20
N MET A 161 -12.42 -9.25 -7.43
CA MET A 161 -12.66 -8.54 -8.69
C MET A 161 -11.34 -7.97 -9.26
N PRO A 162 -10.40 -8.82 -9.73
CA PRO A 162 -9.07 -8.36 -10.15
C PRO A 162 -9.10 -7.39 -11.34
N ASN A 163 -10.09 -7.49 -12.22
CA ASN A 163 -10.22 -6.54 -13.33
C ASN A 163 -10.61 -5.14 -12.82
N ALA A 164 -11.55 -5.06 -11.86
CA ALA A 164 -11.91 -3.78 -11.25
C ALA A 164 -10.78 -3.17 -10.41
N ALA A 165 -9.91 -4.01 -9.85
CA ALA A 165 -8.73 -3.55 -9.11
C ALA A 165 -7.65 -2.94 -10.03
N SER A 166 -7.67 -3.25 -11.33
CA SER A 166 -6.67 -2.78 -12.32
C SER A 166 -7.17 -1.63 -13.20
N GLU A 167 -8.41 -1.25 -13.09
CA GLU A 167 -9.02 -0.09 -13.77
C GLU A 167 -8.90 1.19 -12.94
#